data_efafb968e9cfcd3bc1665619c6c727c1
#
_entry.id   efafb968e9cfcd3bc1665619c6c727c1
#
_cell.length_a   1.000
_cell.length_b   1.000
_cell.length_c   1.000
_cell.angle_alpha   90.00
_cell.angle_beta   90.00
_cell.angle_gamma   90.00
#
_symmetry.space_group_name_H-M   'P 1'
#
loop_
_entity.id
_entity.type
_entity.pdbx_description
1 polymer ?
#
loop_
_entity_poly.entity_id
_entity_poly.type
_entity_poly.pdbx_seq_one_letter_code
_entity_poly.pdbx_strand_id
1 'polypeptide(L)'
;MAKRAANGAGSVHKRTHTRNGKTYTYWEARITTGRDPLTGRQVQRTFSGKTQREVVEKMQAVAVEVNRGTYTPPCKMTVGEWLDIWQREYLGNAKYNTVRIYENSIRLHIKPVLGAVRLDQLHPHMVQTFINRLDGLAPQSVRMIYQVLRTALEKAVDLEYIPKNPAAKCTPPQKAQKEIKPLDDTQVTALLAAAKGTELEHIVTVALFTGMRISELLGLTWDSVDMERGTITVDKQLSHFNAQKTALFTTPKSGKPRTLTPAPAVIQELKAQRRRQLEMQLRAGPKWDNPHGLVFTNAKGRNLFTQYVNNHFRALVEAAGLEGVRFHDLRHTYTVNAIRAGDDIKTIQCNLGHATAAFTLDRYGHLTDSMRQDSAARMEDFIKSTLGL
;
A
#
# COMPACT_ATOMS: atom_id res chain seq x y z
N MET A 1 32.99 4.03 -59.17
CA MET A 1 32.78 3.15 -58.00
C MET A 1 32.14 3.97 -56.87
N ALA A 2 30.95 3.63 -56.44
CA ALA A 2 30.33 4.35 -55.35
C ALA A 2 31.09 4.08 -54.05
N LYS A 3 31.56 5.15 -53.35
CA LYS A 3 32.21 5.04 -52.05
C LYS A 3 31.28 4.36 -51.06
N ARG A 4 31.70 3.19 -50.49
CA ARG A 4 31.00 2.59 -49.37
C ARG A 4 30.92 3.56 -48.23
N ALA A 5 29.72 3.89 -47.78
CA ALA A 5 29.51 4.70 -46.58
C ALA A 5 30.14 4.02 -45.36
N ALA A 6 30.64 4.83 -44.42
CA ALA A 6 31.21 4.34 -43.16
C ALA A 6 30.20 3.45 -42.42
N ASN A 7 30.70 2.41 -41.71
CA ASN A 7 29.83 1.56 -40.87
C ASN A 7 29.07 2.42 -39.88
N GLY A 8 27.72 2.32 -39.90
CA GLY A 8 26.83 3.11 -39.03
C GLY A 8 26.23 4.37 -39.67
N ALA A 9 26.72 4.80 -40.87
CA ALA A 9 26.22 6.02 -41.53
C ALA A 9 24.78 5.90 -42.10
N GLY A 10 24.22 4.69 -42.13
CA GLY A 10 22.93 4.45 -42.75
C GLY A 10 22.95 4.49 -44.28
N SER A 11 21.81 4.30 -44.90
CA SER A 11 21.60 4.37 -46.35
C SER A 11 20.36 5.20 -46.69
N VAL A 12 20.42 5.97 -47.80
CA VAL A 12 19.30 6.78 -48.27
C VAL A 12 19.06 6.48 -49.75
N HIS A 13 17.83 6.10 -50.08
CA HIS A 13 17.47 5.71 -51.43
C HIS A 13 16.16 6.36 -51.84
N LYS A 14 16.02 6.68 -53.12
CA LYS A 14 14.76 7.09 -53.75
C LYS A 14 14.02 5.82 -54.14
N ARG A 15 12.76 5.68 -53.73
CA ARG A 15 11.90 4.54 -53.99
C ARG A 15 10.69 4.98 -54.82
N THR A 16 10.24 4.09 -55.71
CA THR A 16 9.01 4.25 -56.49
C THR A 16 8.04 3.11 -56.15
N HIS A 17 6.79 3.48 -55.98
CA HIS A 17 5.70 2.50 -55.75
C HIS A 17 4.52 2.84 -56.67
N THR A 18 4.03 1.87 -57.38
CA THR A 18 2.86 2.01 -58.28
C THR A 18 1.63 1.46 -57.58
N ARG A 19 0.58 2.27 -57.44
CA ARG A 19 -0.72 1.88 -56.91
C ARG A 19 -1.81 2.44 -57.79
N ASN A 20 -2.72 1.57 -58.23
CA ASN A 20 -3.84 1.91 -59.13
C ASN A 20 -3.36 2.67 -60.41
N GLY A 21 -2.30 2.18 -61.08
CA GLY A 21 -1.74 2.79 -62.29
C GLY A 21 -1.01 4.12 -62.10
N LYS A 22 -0.95 4.66 -60.89
CA LYS A 22 -0.21 5.90 -60.58
C LYS A 22 1.10 5.55 -59.84
N THR A 23 2.18 6.13 -60.33
CA THR A 23 3.54 5.97 -59.73
C THR A 23 3.81 7.07 -58.76
N TYR A 24 4.09 6.68 -57.52
CA TYR A 24 4.45 7.57 -56.41
C TYR A 24 5.93 7.40 -56.11
N THR A 25 6.64 8.52 -55.94
CA THR A 25 8.06 8.52 -55.57
C THR A 25 8.23 9.04 -54.16
N TYR A 26 9.03 8.34 -53.34
CA TYR A 26 9.32 8.71 -51.95
C TYR A 26 10.80 8.41 -51.66
N TRP A 27 11.31 9.03 -50.59
CA TRP A 27 12.63 8.76 -50.06
C TRP A 27 12.57 7.79 -48.90
N GLU A 28 13.51 6.88 -48.83
CA GLU A 28 13.69 5.90 -47.79
C GLU A 28 15.11 5.98 -47.23
N ALA A 29 15.24 6.14 -45.90
CA ALA A 29 16.51 6.04 -45.19
C ALA A 29 16.47 4.83 -44.25
N ARG A 30 17.61 4.15 -44.10
CA ARG A 30 17.75 3.01 -43.18
C ARG A 30 18.99 3.18 -42.33
N ILE A 31 18.88 2.87 -41.03
CA ILE A 31 19.99 2.85 -40.09
C ILE A 31 19.95 1.56 -39.27
N THR A 32 21.11 0.98 -38.99
CA THR A 32 21.23 -0.15 -38.05
C THR A 32 21.20 0.39 -36.64
N THR A 33 20.25 -0.09 -35.82
CA THR A 33 20.05 0.36 -34.44
C THR A 33 20.62 -0.60 -33.41
N GLY A 34 21.07 -1.79 -33.83
CA GLY A 34 21.66 -2.81 -32.97
C GLY A 34 21.71 -4.18 -33.64
N ARG A 35 21.90 -5.21 -32.83
CA ARG A 35 21.78 -6.61 -33.24
C ARG A 35 20.82 -7.31 -32.30
N ASP A 36 20.02 -8.20 -32.86
CA ASP A 36 19.15 -9.09 -32.11
C ASP A 36 20.03 -10.05 -31.28
N PRO A 37 19.89 -10.06 -29.94
CA PRO A 37 20.75 -10.87 -29.08
C PRO A 37 20.56 -12.39 -29.27
N LEU A 38 19.41 -12.83 -29.78
CA LEU A 38 19.11 -14.27 -29.99
C LEU A 38 19.61 -14.75 -31.35
N THR A 39 19.46 -13.94 -32.39
CA THR A 39 19.76 -14.34 -33.78
C THR A 39 21.04 -13.74 -34.32
N GLY A 40 21.66 -12.75 -33.64
CA GLY A 40 22.83 -12.03 -34.11
C GLY A 40 22.59 -11.12 -35.33
N ARG A 41 21.36 -11.11 -35.86
CA ARG A 41 20.99 -10.32 -37.06
C ARG A 41 20.95 -8.85 -36.77
N GLN A 42 21.27 -8.02 -37.75
CA GLN A 42 21.16 -6.57 -37.62
C GLN A 42 19.71 -6.14 -37.54
N VAL A 43 19.39 -5.35 -36.52
CA VAL A 43 18.10 -4.67 -36.39
C VAL A 43 18.22 -3.31 -37.08
N GLN A 44 17.36 -3.07 -38.06
CA GLN A 44 17.37 -1.83 -38.85
C GLN A 44 16.06 -1.07 -38.67
N ARG A 45 16.19 0.27 -38.58
CA ARG A 45 15.04 1.17 -38.62
C ARG A 45 14.97 1.87 -39.96
N THR A 46 13.76 1.88 -40.55
CA THR A 46 13.50 2.51 -41.83
C THR A 46 12.66 3.76 -41.66
N PHE A 47 13.00 4.83 -42.34
CA PHE A 47 12.28 6.09 -42.37
C PHE A 47 11.81 6.34 -43.80
N SER A 48 10.61 6.84 -44.01
CA SER A 48 10.07 7.27 -45.28
C SER A 48 9.61 8.72 -45.20
N GLY A 49 9.71 9.43 -46.33
CA GLY A 49 9.33 10.82 -46.42
C GLY A 49 9.22 11.30 -47.87
N LYS A 50 8.65 12.49 -48.07
CA LYS A 50 8.47 13.07 -49.39
C LYS A 50 9.80 13.65 -49.95
N THR A 51 10.67 14.08 -49.08
CA THR A 51 11.97 14.70 -49.45
C THR A 51 13.17 13.95 -48.86
N GLN A 52 14.30 14.01 -49.53
CA GLN A 52 15.56 13.43 -49.03
C GLN A 52 15.96 14.06 -47.69
N ARG A 53 15.80 15.37 -47.55
CA ARG A 53 16.15 16.11 -46.33
C ARG A 53 15.38 15.59 -45.12
N GLU A 54 14.08 15.42 -45.27
CA GLU A 54 13.20 14.90 -44.20
C GLU A 54 13.65 13.54 -43.65
N VAL A 55 14.00 12.60 -44.54
CA VAL A 55 14.40 11.24 -44.11
C VAL A 55 15.80 11.23 -43.53
N VAL A 56 16.69 12.08 -44.00
CA VAL A 56 18.05 12.26 -43.47
C VAL A 56 17.98 12.84 -42.04
N GLU A 57 17.21 13.91 -41.83
CA GLU A 57 17.02 14.52 -40.49
C GLU A 57 16.47 13.50 -39.48
N LYS A 58 15.46 12.73 -39.87
CA LYS A 58 14.90 11.64 -39.02
C LYS A 58 15.94 10.54 -38.70
N MET A 59 16.73 10.14 -39.69
CA MET A 59 17.78 9.16 -39.54
C MET A 59 18.90 9.64 -38.61
N GLN A 60 19.33 10.90 -38.79
CA GLN A 60 20.42 11.52 -38.00
C GLN A 60 20.02 11.67 -36.55
N ALA A 61 18.76 12.03 -36.24
CA ALA A 61 18.26 12.10 -34.89
C ALA A 61 18.40 10.73 -34.16
N VAL A 62 18.02 9.64 -34.84
CA VAL A 62 18.16 8.29 -34.28
C VAL A 62 19.63 7.85 -34.22
N ALA A 63 20.47 8.24 -35.20
CA ALA A 63 21.91 7.97 -35.17
C ALA A 63 22.58 8.51 -33.92
N VAL A 64 22.20 9.73 -33.49
CA VAL A 64 22.72 10.35 -32.27
C VAL A 64 22.34 9.55 -31.04
N GLU A 65 21.07 9.08 -30.95
CA GLU A 65 20.61 8.25 -29.84
C GLU A 65 21.32 6.89 -29.78
N VAL A 66 21.49 6.23 -30.95
CA VAL A 66 22.21 4.96 -31.07
C VAL A 66 23.67 5.11 -30.64
N ASN A 67 24.36 6.18 -31.12
CA ASN A 67 25.75 6.44 -30.75
C ASN A 67 25.95 6.78 -29.28
N ARG A 68 24.94 7.36 -28.63
CA ARG A 68 24.93 7.64 -27.19
C ARG A 68 24.51 6.45 -26.36
N GLY A 69 24.09 5.33 -26.95
CA GLY A 69 23.55 4.17 -26.24
C GLY A 69 22.19 4.44 -25.57
N THR A 70 21.49 5.50 -25.98
CA THR A 70 20.17 5.89 -25.40
C THR A 70 19.00 5.55 -26.31
N TYR A 71 19.26 4.85 -27.41
CA TYR A 71 18.21 4.46 -28.35
C TYR A 71 17.35 3.33 -27.79
N THR A 72 16.06 3.58 -27.66
CA THR A 72 15.05 2.58 -27.31
C THR A 72 14.15 2.32 -28.53
N PRO A 73 14.00 1.07 -28.99
CA PRO A 73 13.12 0.74 -30.11
C PRO A 73 11.68 1.20 -29.83
N PRO A 74 10.93 1.67 -30.85
CA PRO A 74 9.54 2.07 -30.66
C PRO A 74 8.71 0.91 -30.12
N CYS A 75 8.16 1.08 -28.95
CA CYS A 75 7.30 0.10 -28.31
C CYS A 75 5.87 0.23 -28.88
N LYS A 76 5.34 -0.79 -29.56
CA LYS A 76 3.97 -0.78 -30.07
C LYS A 76 2.93 -1.08 -28.99
N MET A 77 3.39 -1.62 -27.86
CA MET A 77 2.56 -1.99 -26.72
C MET A 77 1.82 -0.78 -26.16
N THR A 78 0.57 -0.95 -25.83
CA THR A 78 -0.25 0.07 -25.14
C THR A 78 0.03 0.07 -23.64
N VAL A 79 -0.30 1.15 -22.95
CA VAL A 79 -0.24 1.25 -21.48
C VAL A 79 -1.08 0.15 -20.83
N GLY A 80 -2.25 -0.16 -21.40
CA GLY A 80 -3.13 -1.21 -20.90
C GLY A 80 -2.51 -2.59 -20.98
N GLU A 81 -1.91 -2.95 -22.12
CA GLU A 81 -1.21 -4.22 -22.33
C GLU A 81 0.00 -4.35 -21.40
N TRP A 82 0.78 -3.27 -21.25
CA TRP A 82 1.88 -3.23 -20.31
C TRP A 82 1.44 -3.48 -18.87
N LEU A 83 0.37 -2.80 -18.42
CA LEU A 83 -0.14 -2.97 -17.07
C LEU A 83 -0.64 -4.39 -16.80
N ASP A 84 -1.19 -5.10 -17.80
CA ASP A 84 -1.56 -6.51 -17.68
C ASP A 84 -0.34 -7.42 -17.49
N ILE A 85 0.72 -7.19 -18.29
CA ILE A 85 1.99 -7.90 -18.15
C ILE A 85 2.58 -7.62 -16.78
N TRP A 86 2.64 -6.35 -16.38
CA TRP A 86 3.23 -5.95 -15.10
C TRP A 86 2.51 -6.57 -13.90
N GLN A 87 1.17 -6.59 -13.91
CA GLN A 87 0.39 -7.24 -12.85
C GLN A 87 0.69 -8.75 -12.78
N ARG A 88 0.74 -9.42 -13.90
CA ARG A 88 0.92 -10.88 -13.98
C ARG A 88 2.32 -11.31 -13.60
N GLU A 89 3.35 -10.60 -14.10
CA GLU A 89 4.74 -11.06 -14.03
C GLU A 89 5.54 -10.43 -12.86
N TYR A 90 5.17 -9.22 -12.40
CA TYR A 90 6.02 -8.46 -11.48
C TYR A 90 5.39 -8.21 -10.09
N LEU A 91 4.17 -8.62 -9.84
CA LEU A 91 3.52 -8.49 -8.54
C LEU A 91 3.49 -9.77 -7.70
N GLY A 92 4.14 -10.85 -8.13
CA GLY A 92 4.11 -12.15 -7.45
C GLY A 92 4.57 -12.13 -5.99
N ASN A 93 5.50 -11.23 -5.64
CA ASN A 93 5.99 -11.08 -4.27
C ASN A 93 5.18 -10.05 -3.43
N ALA A 94 4.19 -9.39 -4.01
CA ALA A 94 3.41 -8.40 -3.30
C ALA A 94 2.35 -9.07 -2.41
N LYS A 95 2.08 -8.46 -1.24
CA LYS A 95 1.01 -8.94 -0.36
C LYS A 95 -0.35 -8.82 -1.06
N TYR A 96 -1.23 -9.79 -0.85
CA TYR A 96 -2.55 -9.87 -1.49
C TYR A 96 -3.33 -8.55 -1.51
N ASN A 97 -3.41 -7.87 -0.37
CA ASN A 97 -4.12 -6.57 -0.31
C ASN A 97 -3.47 -5.50 -1.19
N THR A 98 -2.15 -5.53 -1.35
CA THR A 98 -1.43 -4.61 -2.25
C THR A 98 -1.79 -4.91 -3.70
N VAL A 99 -1.76 -6.19 -4.09
CA VAL A 99 -2.16 -6.62 -5.44
C VAL A 99 -3.58 -6.17 -5.73
N ARG A 100 -4.53 -6.42 -4.83
CA ARG A 100 -5.94 -6.01 -4.99
C ARG A 100 -6.13 -4.50 -5.14
N ILE A 101 -5.38 -3.70 -4.37
CA ILE A 101 -5.40 -2.24 -4.50
C ILE A 101 -4.87 -1.82 -5.88
N TYR A 102 -3.80 -2.45 -6.34
CA TYR A 102 -3.20 -2.16 -7.64
C TYR A 102 -4.15 -2.56 -8.78
N GLU A 103 -4.71 -3.76 -8.74
CA GLU A 103 -5.71 -4.23 -9.70
C GLU A 103 -6.91 -3.29 -9.81
N ASN A 104 -7.47 -2.87 -8.68
CA ASN A 104 -8.58 -1.92 -8.66
C ASN A 104 -8.17 -0.56 -9.22
N SER A 105 -7.00 -0.04 -8.85
CA SER A 105 -6.49 1.24 -9.37
C SER A 105 -6.32 1.19 -10.88
N ILE A 106 -5.78 0.09 -11.41
CA ILE A 106 -5.57 -0.11 -12.83
C ILE A 106 -6.90 -0.28 -13.56
N ARG A 107 -7.75 -1.18 -13.09
CA ARG A 107 -9.00 -1.54 -13.76
C ARG A 107 -10.01 -0.39 -13.76
N LEU A 108 -10.18 0.28 -12.62
CA LEU A 108 -11.24 1.28 -12.45
C LEU A 108 -10.83 2.68 -12.90
N HIS A 109 -9.52 3.02 -12.85
CA HIS A 109 -9.09 4.39 -13.07
C HIS A 109 -8.08 4.54 -14.21
N ILE A 110 -7.01 3.72 -14.26
CA ILE A 110 -5.92 3.96 -15.21
C ILE A 110 -6.28 3.47 -16.61
N LYS A 111 -6.70 2.22 -16.74
CA LYS A 111 -7.02 1.62 -18.06
C LYS A 111 -8.13 2.33 -18.83
N PRO A 112 -9.24 2.77 -18.23
CA PRO A 112 -10.29 3.46 -18.96
C PRO A 112 -9.85 4.76 -19.64
N VAL A 113 -8.81 5.42 -19.11
CA VAL A 113 -8.34 6.72 -19.59
C VAL A 113 -7.05 6.61 -20.41
N LEU A 114 -6.07 5.85 -19.95
CA LEU A 114 -4.74 5.77 -20.53
C LEU A 114 -4.46 4.43 -21.25
N GLY A 115 -5.32 3.43 -21.07
CA GLY A 115 -5.05 2.06 -21.53
C GLY A 115 -4.84 1.91 -23.03
N ALA A 116 -5.52 2.70 -23.86
CA ALA A 116 -5.38 2.67 -25.32
C ALA A 116 -4.16 3.45 -25.85
N VAL A 117 -3.51 4.26 -25.00
CA VAL A 117 -2.35 5.06 -25.39
C VAL A 117 -1.14 4.14 -25.54
N ARG A 118 -0.37 4.31 -26.62
CA ARG A 118 0.90 3.58 -26.77
C ARG A 118 1.89 4.01 -25.70
N LEU A 119 2.64 3.05 -25.19
CA LEU A 119 3.59 3.28 -24.11
C LEU A 119 4.68 4.29 -24.47
N ASP A 120 5.17 4.25 -25.73
CA ASP A 120 6.15 5.18 -26.29
C ASP A 120 5.59 6.59 -26.60
N GLN A 121 4.27 6.75 -26.60
CA GLN A 121 3.56 8.01 -26.84
C GLN A 121 2.94 8.61 -25.59
N LEU A 122 3.11 7.96 -24.44
CA LEU A 122 2.63 8.50 -23.17
C LEU A 122 3.52 9.66 -22.72
N HIS A 123 2.97 10.87 -22.72
CA HIS A 123 3.69 12.08 -22.33
C HIS A 123 3.32 12.56 -20.92
N PRO A 124 4.21 13.31 -20.22
CA PRO A 124 3.95 13.80 -18.85
C PRO A 124 2.66 14.61 -18.71
N HIS A 125 2.31 15.44 -19.70
CA HIS A 125 1.07 16.22 -19.66
C HIS A 125 -0.19 15.34 -19.67
N MET A 126 -0.16 14.19 -20.36
CA MET A 126 -1.29 13.25 -20.38
C MET A 126 -1.49 12.61 -19.01
N VAL A 127 -0.39 12.25 -18.34
CA VAL A 127 -0.41 11.71 -16.96
C VAL A 127 -0.90 12.77 -15.98
N GLN A 128 -0.44 14.03 -16.10
CA GLN A 128 -0.92 15.11 -15.24
C GLN A 128 -2.41 15.39 -15.46
N THR A 129 -2.87 15.43 -16.70
CA THR A 129 -4.29 15.58 -17.02
C THR A 129 -5.13 14.44 -16.46
N PHE A 130 -4.61 13.21 -16.53
CA PHE A 130 -5.28 12.06 -15.91
C PHE A 130 -5.40 12.24 -14.39
N ILE A 131 -4.32 12.64 -13.70
CA ILE A 131 -4.32 12.90 -12.24
C ILE A 131 -5.37 13.95 -11.89
N ASN A 132 -5.42 15.05 -12.65
CA ASN A 132 -6.35 16.16 -12.40
C ASN A 132 -7.83 15.77 -12.62
N ARG A 133 -8.10 14.78 -13.47
CA ARG A 133 -9.46 14.25 -13.69
C ARG A 133 -9.97 13.30 -12.61
N LEU A 134 -9.11 12.93 -11.65
CA LEU A 134 -9.49 12.15 -10.47
C LEU A 134 -10.02 13.04 -9.32
N ASP A 135 -10.59 14.22 -9.64
CA ASP A 135 -11.11 15.22 -8.70
C ASP A 135 -12.26 14.62 -7.93
N GLY A 136 -13.03 13.82 -8.03
CA GLY A 136 -14.05 13.22 -7.13
C GLY A 136 -13.50 12.30 -6.03
N LEU A 137 -12.17 12.02 -6.03
CA LEU A 137 -11.55 11.11 -5.09
C LEU A 137 -10.78 11.84 -3.97
N ALA A 138 -10.71 11.19 -2.81
CA ALA A 138 -9.87 11.70 -1.73
C ALA A 138 -8.40 11.81 -2.18
N PRO A 139 -7.66 12.88 -1.77
CA PRO A 139 -6.26 13.10 -2.17
C PRO A 139 -5.36 11.88 -1.99
N GLN A 140 -5.55 11.12 -0.92
CA GLN A 140 -4.79 9.89 -0.67
C GLN A 140 -5.07 8.79 -1.70
N SER A 141 -6.30 8.68 -2.18
CA SER A 141 -6.68 7.72 -3.23
C SER A 141 -6.03 8.10 -4.57
N VAL A 142 -6.07 9.38 -4.92
CA VAL A 142 -5.40 9.90 -6.13
C VAL A 142 -3.90 9.62 -6.07
N ARG A 143 -3.26 9.88 -4.94
CA ARG A 143 -1.83 9.58 -4.73
C ARG A 143 -1.52 8.08 -4.88
N MET A 144 -2.40 7.21 -4.39
CA MET A 144 -2.23 5.76 -4.54
C MET A 144 -2.31 5.35 -6.01
N ILE A 145 -3.31 5.82 -6.75
CA ILE A 145 -3.48 5.54 -8.19
C ILE A 145 -2.26 6.04 -8.97
N TYR A 146 -1.82 7.26 -8.69
CA TYR A 146 -0.60 7.82 -9.29
C TYR A 146 0.64 6.97 -9.00
N GLN A 147 0.81 6.53 -7.74
CA GLN A 147 1.96 5.71 -7.35
C GLN A 147 1.97 4.35 -8.06
N VAL A 148 0.80 3.73 -8.26
CA VAL A 148 0.66 2.49 -9.03
C VAL A 148 1.14 2.70 -10.47
N LEU A 149 0.63 3.74 -11.13
CA LEU A 149 1.04 4.06 -12.51
C LEU A 149 2.54 4.36 -12.59
N ARG A 150 3.05 5.19 -11.68
CA ARG A 150 4.48 5.56 -11.64
C ARG A 150 5.37 4.33 -11.46
N THR A 151 5.01 3.43 -10.54
CA THR A 151 5.80 2.22 -10.28
C THR A 151 5.79 1.27 -11.47
N ALA A 152 4.65 1.09 -12.13
CA ALA A 152 4.56 0.28 -13.33
C ALA A 152 5.37 0.86 -14.49
N LEU A 153 5.35 2.18 -14.67
CA LEU A 153 6.13 2.87 -15.71
C LEU A 153 7.63 2.89 -15.40
N GLU A 154 8.02 2.95 -14.12
CA GLU A 154 9.43 2.79 -13.72
C GLU A 154 9.95 1.42 -14.15
N LYS A 155 9.14 0.37 -13.92
CA LYS A 155 9.50 -0.98 -14.38
C LYS A 155 9.60 -1.08 -15.90
N ALA A 156 8.79 -0.32 -16.65
CA ALA A 156 8.91 -0.24 -18.11
C ALA A 156 10.21 0.44 -18.56
N VAL A 157 10.72 1.39 -17.76
CA VAL A 157 12.05 1.99 -17.99
C VAL A 157 13.15 0.99 -17.68
N ASP A 158 13.10 0.28 -16.56
CA ASP A 158 14.07 -0.76 -16.19
C ASP A 158 14.20 -1.87 -17.26
N LEU A 159 13.09 -2.13 -17.97
CA LEU A 159 13.02 -3.11 -19.04
C LEU A 159 13.24 -2.52 -20.45
N GLU A 160 13.65 -1.27 -20.52
CA GLU A 160 13.97 -0.55 -21.76
C GLU A 160 12.79 -0.43 -22.76
N TYR A 161 11.53 -0.59 -22.30
CA TYR A 161 10.35 -0.34 -23.16
C TYR A 161 10.15 1.14 -23.44
N ILE A 162 10.54 2.01 -22.50
CA ILE A 162 10.53 3.47 -22.64
C ILE A 162 11.81 4.08 -22.04
N PRO A 163 12.35 5.16 -22.62
CA PRO A 163 13.60 5.74 -22.16
C PRO A 163 13.49 6.53 -20.85
N LYS A 164 12.29 6.98 -20.50
CA LYS A 164 12.02 7.82 -19.32
C LYS A 164 10.61 7.54 -18.79
N ASN A 165 10.45 7.65 -17.49
CA ASN A 165 9.13 7.54 -16.85
C ASN A 165 8.34 8.86 -17.02
N PRO A 166 7.25 8.89 -17.80
CA PRO A 166 6.47 10.11 -18.00
C PRO A 166 5.72 10.57 -16.75
N ALA A 167 5.54 9.71 -15.75
CA ALA A 167 4.93 10.06 -14.47
C ALA A 167 5.92 10.69 -13.48
N ALA A 168 7.24 10.61 -13.71
CA ALA A 168 8.24 10.99 -12.71
C ALA A 168 8.15 12.47 -12.28
N LYS A 169 7.77 13.37 -13.19
CA LYS A 169 7.68 14.82 -12.94
C LYS A 169 6.26 15.31 -12.68
N CYS A 170 5.28 14.41 -12.61
CA CYS A 170 3.90 14.79 -12.32
C CYS A 170 3.67 15.04 -10.83
N THR A 171 2.78 15.97 -10.53
CA THR A 171 2.48 16.42 -9.17
C THR A 171 1.09 15.90 -8.74
N PRO A 172 1.02 14.88 -7.89
CA PRO A 172 -0.25 14.46 -7.29
C PRO A 172 -0.69 15.46 -6.22
N PRO A 173 -1.99 15.50 -5.84
CA PRO A 173 -2.51 16.41 -4.82
C PRO A 173 -1.75 16.23 -3.49
N GLN A 174 -1.64 17.33 -2.73
CA GLN A 174 -1.00 17.29 -1.42
C GLN A 174 -1.81 16.41 -0.46
N LYS A 175 -1.09 15.71 0.41
CA LYS A 175 -1.72 14.93 1.47
C LYS A 175 -2.18 15.88 2.56
N ALA A 176 -3.50 15.97 2.77
CA ALA A 176 -4.00 16.61 3.97
C ALA A 176 -3.49 15.85 5.21
N GLN A 177 -2.77 16.52 6.08
CA GLN A 177 -2.46 15.96 7.39
C GLN A 177 -3.76 15.96 8.20
N LYS A 178 -4.34 14.78 8.41
CA LYS A 178 -5.43 14.66 9.38
C LYS A 178 -4.82 14.63 10.77
N GLU A 179 -5.21 15.57 11.58
CA GLU A 179 -4.91 15.56 13.00
C GLU A 179 -5.46 14.26 13.63
N ILE A 180 -4.63 13.60 14.40
CA ILE A 180 -5.05 12.40 15.12
C ILE A 180 -5.65 12.90 16.44
N LYS A 181 -6.93 12.66 16.63
CA LYS A 181 -7.63 12.95 17.88
C LYS A 181 -7.81 11.64 18.65
N PRO A 182 -6.95 11.35 19.64
CA PRO A 182 -7.17 10.23 20.55
C PRO A 182 -8.41 10.52 21.39
N LEU A 183 -9.07 9.47 21.86
CA LEU A 183 -10.17 9.59 22.81
C LEU A 183 -9.61 10.06 24.17
N ASP A 184 -10.28 11.00 24.79
CA ASP A 184 -10.03 11.36 26.18
C ASP A 184 -10.67 10.34 27.15
N ASP A 185 -10.41 10.50 28.44
CA ASP A 185 -10.84 9.56 29.47
C ASP A 185 -12.38 9.45 29.58
N THR A 186 -13.10 10.55 29.36
CA THR A 186 -14.56 10.61 29.35
C THR A 186 -15.12 9.85 28.14
N GLN A 187 -14.54 10.09 26.98
CA GLN A 187 -14.92 9.43 25.72
C GLN A 187 -14.62 7.93 25.76
N VAL A 188 -13.47 7.54 26.35
CA VAL A 188 -13.13 6.12 26.60
C VAL A 188 -14.18 5.47 27.48
N THR A 189 -14.56 6.11 28.57
CA THR A 189 -15.59 5.59 29.50
C THR A 189 -16.95 5.45 28.82
N ALA A 190 -17.37 6.45 28.04
CA ALA A 190 -18.62 6.39 27.29
C ALA A 190 -18.63 5.26 26.24
N LEU A 191 -17.52 5.09 25.52
CA LEU A 191 -17.39 4.03 24.51
C LEU A 191 -17.44 2.63 25.14
N LEU A 192 -16.73 2.41 26.25
CA LEU A 192 -16.76 1.13 26.98
C LEU A 192 -18.15 0.83 27.56
N ALA A 193 -18.84 1.85 28.08
CA ALA A 193 -20.22 1.70 28.55
C ALA A 193 -21.16 1.30 27.40
N ALA A 194 -21.06 1.93 26.24
CA ALA A 194 -21.84 1.59 25.05
C ALA A 194 -21.50 0.19 24.50
N ALA A 195 -20.26 -0.26 24.63
CA ALA A 195 -19.81 -1.57 24.18
C ALA A 195 -20.29 -2.71 25.09
N LYS A 196 -20.58 -2.41 26.36
CA LYS A 196 -20.95 -3.41 27.38
C LYS A 196 -22.19 -4.22 26.97
N GLY A 197 -22.10 -5.56 27.08
CA GLY A 197 -23.17 -6.48 26.69
C GLY A 197 -23.30 -6.71 25.17
N THR A 198 -22.59 -5.95 24.35
CA THR A 198 -22.61 -6.13 22.89
C THR A 198 -21.63 -7.21 22.41
N GLU A 199 -21.71 -7.58 21.14
CA GLU A 199 -20.77 -8.54 20.55
C GLU A 199 -19.33 -7.99 20.47
N LEU A 200 -19.14 -6.68 20.52
CA LEU A 200 -17.85 -6.02 20.42
C LEU A 200 -17.24 -5.63 21.78
N GLU A 201 -17.90 -5.91 22.90
CA GLU A 201 -17.42 -5.54 24.24
C GLU A 201 -15.95 -5.88 24.46
N HIS A 202 -15.63 -7.15 24.36
CA HIS A 202 -14.28 -7.64 24.67
C HIS A 202 -13.24 -7.24 23.62
N ILE A 203 -13.60 -7.23 22.33
CA ILE A 203 -12.64 -6.84 21.27
C ILE A 203 -12.30 -5.35 21.33
N VAL A 204 -13.26 -4.49 21.69
CA VAL A 204 -13.05 -3.04 21.87
C VAL A 204 -12.15 -2.80 23.07
N THR A 205 -12.41 -3.46 24.21
CA THR A 205 -11.59 -3.34 25.42
C THR A 205 -10.15 -3.79 25.16
N VAL A 206 -9.97 -4.98 24.56
CA VAL A 206 -8.62 -5.49 24.24
C VAL A 206 -7.94 -4.58 23.24
N ALA A 207 -8.62 -4.07 22.20
CA ALA A 207 -8.06 -3.12 21.25
C ALA A 207 -7.55 -1.85 21.91
N LEU A 208 -8.35 -1.29 22.82
CA LEU A 208 -8.07 -0.02 23.50
C LEU A 208 -6.85 -0.13 24.43
N PHE A 209 -6.66 -1.26 25.10
CA PHE A 209 -5.60 -1.42 26.10
C PHE A 209 -4.39 -2.25 25.64
N THR A 210 -4.37 -2.67 24.37
CA THR A 210 -3.20 -3.33 23.76
C THR A 210 -2.65 -2.60 22.53
N GLY A 211 -3.45 -1.74 21.91
CA GLY A 211 -3.10 -1.09 20.66
C GLY A 211 -2.96 -2.04 19.46
N MET A 212 -3.44 -3.28 19.56
CA MET A 212 -3.40 -4.24 18.45
C MET A 212 -4.19 -3.74 17.25
N ARG A 213 -3.74 -4.09 16.04
CA ARG A 213 -4.49 -3.80 14.82
C ARG A 213 -5.73 -4.69 14.73
N ILE A 214 -6.81 -4.20 14.13
CA ILE A 214 -8.03 -4.99 13.92
C ILE A 214 -7.74 -6.36 13.27
N SER A 215 -6.87 -6.41 12.26
CA SER A 215 -6.49 -7.65 11.60
C SER A 215 -5.70 -8.62 12.50
N GLU A 216 -4.93 -8.10 13.45
CA GLU A 216 -4.21 -8.88 14.47
C GLU A 216 -5.20 -9.44 15.51
N LEU A 217 -6.16 -8.62 15.97
CA LEU A 217 -7.22 -9.07 16.87
C LEU A 217 -8.10 -10.15 16.25
N LEU A 218 -8.51 -9.96 14.99
CA LEU A 218 -9.32 -10.95 14.27
C LEU A 218 -8.56 -12.24 13.95
N GLY A 219 -7.23 -12.17 13.90
CA GLY A 219 -6.35 -13.33 13.72
C GLY A 219 -5.82 -13.93 15.03
N LEU A 220 -6.17 -13.36 16.19
CA LEU A 220 -5.72 -13.86 17.49
C LEU A 220 -6.36 -15.20 17.80
N THR A 221 -5.52 -16.16 18.19
CA THR A 221 -5.96 -17.51 18.59
C THR A 221 -5.69 -17.76 20.07
N TRP A 222 -6.41 -18.68 20.68
CA TRP A 222 -6.20 -19.02 22.09
C TRP A 222 -4.79 -19.57 22.38
N ASP A 223 -4.16 -20.24 21.41
CA ASP A 223 -2.77 -20.72 21.53
C ASP A 223 -1.74 -19.59 21.61
N SER A 224 -2.12 -18.40 21.15
CA SER A 224 -1.29 -17.19 21.20
C SER A 224 -1.50 -16.37 22.48
N VAL A 225 -2.38 -16.82 23.40
CA VAL A 225 -2.68 -16.15 24.67
C VAL A 225 -2.28 -17.05 25.84
N ASP A 226 -1.24 -16.67 26.54
CA ASP A 226 -0.83 -17.33 27.78
C ASP A 226 -1.51 -16.65 28.99
N MET A 227 -2.54 -17.32 29.52
CA MET A 227 -3.34 -16.79 30.63
C MET A 227 -2.61 -16.86 31.99
N GLU A 228 -1.56 -17.67 32.12
CA GLU A 228 -0.78 -17.83 33.34
C GLU A 228 0.34 -16.80 33.40
N ARG A 229 1.07 -16.68 32.31
CA ARG A 229 2.14 -15.67 32.18
C ARG A 229 1.62 -14.27 31.89
N GLY A 230 0.33 -14.14 31.52
CA GLY A 230 -0.28 -12.85 31.18
C GLY A 230 0.25 -12.25 29.87
N THR A 231 0.58 -13.09 28.88
CA THR A 231 1.17 -12.62 27.63
C THR A 231 0.31 -12.94 26.41
N ILE A 232 0.45 -12.10 25.37
CA ILE A 232 -0.20 -12.26 24.07
C ILE A 232 0.87 -12.23 22.99
N THR A 233 0.99 -13.30 22.21
CA THR A 233 1.90 -13.36 21.06
C THR A 233 1.18 -13.00 19.79
N VAL A 234 1.63 -11.95 19.10
CA VAL A 234 1.09 -11.50 17.82
C VAL A 234 2.01 -11.98 16.72
N ASP A 235 1.77 -13.16 16.21
CA ASP A 235 2.55 -13.85 15.16
C ASP A 235 1.84 -13.89 13.81
N LYS A 236 0.52 -13.69 13.80
CA LYS A 236 -0.34 -13.75 12.62
C LYS A 236 -1.41 -12.67 12.63
N GLN A 237 -1.98 -12.42 11.47
CA GLN A 237 -3.12 -11.54 11.29
C GLN A 237 -4.08 -12.14 10.26
N LEU A 238 -5.36 -11.87 10.41
CA LEU A 238 -6.36 -12.22 9.41
C LEU A 238 -6.24 -11.23 8.25
N SER A 239 -5.89 -11.71 7.06
CA SER A 239 -5.59 -10.85 5.91
C SER A 239 -6.80 -10.66 4.99
N HIS A 240 -7.41 -11.76 4.55
CA HIS A 240 -8.54 -11.77 3.63
C HIS A 240 -9.20 -13.15 3.62
N PHE A 241 -10.22 -13.29 2.81
CA PHE A 241 -10.93 -14.54 2.59
C PHE A 241 -10.77 -14.95 1.12
N ASN A 242 -10.55 -16.24 0.88
CA ASN A 242 -10.61 -16.79 -0.47
C ASN A 242 -12.05 -16.76 -1.02
N ALA A 243 -12.26 -17.23 -2.26
CA ALA A 243 -13.58 -17.31 -2.88
C ALA A 243 -14.58 -18.14 -2.05
N GLN A 244 -14.09 -19.13 -1.29
CA GLN A 244 -14.87 -19.99 -0.38
C GLN A 244 -15.10 -19.33 0.99
N LYS A 245 -14.69 -18.07 1.18
CA LYS A 245 -14.76 -17.32 2.46
C LYS A 245 -13.96 -17.97 3.61
N THR A 246 -12.95 -18.78 3.29
CA THR A 246 -12.02 -19.33 4.27
C THR A 246 -11.02 -18.27 4.72
N ALA A 247 -10.78 -18.17 6.01
CA ALA A 247 -9.83 -17.23 6.59
C ALA A 247 -8.40 -17.52 6.11
N LEU A 248 -7.70 -16.48 5.66
CA LEU A 248 -6.29 -16.56 5.28
C LEU A 248 -5.45 -15.76 6.25
N PHE A 249 -4.59 -16.47 6.96
CA PHE A 249 -3.63 -15.87 7.88
C PHE A 249 -2.37 -15.46 7.14
N THR A 250 -1.82 -14.34 7.53
CA THR A 250 -0.53 -13.84 7.04
C THR A 250 0.29 -13.34 8.23
N THR A 251 1.59 -13.19 8.02
CA THR A 251 2.46 -12.54 9.01
C THR A 251 1.99 -11.10 9.28
N PRO A 252 2.22 -10.56 10.47
CA PRO A 252 1.95 -9.17 10.79
C PRO A 252 2.55 -8.20 9.76
N LYS A 253 2.03 -6.98 9.69
CA LYS A 253 2.52 -5.96 8.73
C LYS A 253 4.02 -5.67 8.89
N SER A 254 4.56 -5.79 10.10
CA SER A 254 5.99 -5.64 10.41
C SER A 254 6.87 -6.81 9.90
N GLY A 255 6.27 -7.93 9.51
CA GLY A 255 6.97 -9.15 9.12
C GLY A 255 7.56 -9.97 10.28
N LYS A 256 7.51 -9.44 11.53
CA LYS A 256 8.08 -10.08 12.73
C LYS A 256 6.99 -10.29 13.78
N PRO A 257 6.98 -11.45 14.46
CA PRO A 257 6.14 -11.66 15.63
C PRO A 257 6.60 -10.74 16.78
N ARG A 258 5.67 -10.47 17.70
CA ARG A 258 5.95 -9.77 18.93
C ARG A 258 5.11 -10.32 20.08
N THR A 259 5.64 -10.26 21.30
CA THR A 259 4.90 -10.61 22.51
C THR A 259 4.57 -9.34 23.28
N LEU A 260 3.31 -9.24 23.68
CA LEU A 260 2.79 -8.18 24.54
C LEU A 260 2.63 -8.73 25.94
N THR A 261 2.92 -7.89 26.94
CA THR A 261 2.60 -8.13 28.35
C THR A 261 1.60 -7.05 28.76
N PRO A 262 0.30 -7.21 28.44
CA PRO A 262 -0.70 -6.21 28.78
C PRO A 262 -0.98 -6.19 30.27
N ALA A 263 -1.66 -5.12 30.72
CA ALA A 263 -2.12 -5.03 32.12
C ALA A 263 -2.98 -6.23 32.49
N PRO A 264 -2.94 -6.71 33.76
CA PRO A 264 -3.71 -7.86 34.23
C PRO A 264 -5.21 -7.78 33.93
N ALA A 265 -5.77 -6.58 33.92
CA ALA A 265 -7.17 -6.34 33.56
C ALA A 265 -7.52 -6.82 32.14
N VAL A 266 -6.61 -6.71 31.17
CA VAL A 266 -6.81 -7.21 29.80
C VAL A 266 -6.87 -8.73 29.77
N ILE A 267 -6.06 -9.40 30.60
CA ILE A 267 -6.09 -10.87 30.73
C ILE A 267 -7.41 -11.31 31.36
N GLN A 268 -7.93 -10.57 32.34
CA GLN A 268 -9.27 -10.86 32.91
C GLN A 268 -10.37 -10.69 31.84
N GLU A 269 -10.25 -9.68 30.98
CA GLU A 269 -11.16 -9.47 29.85
C GLU A 269 -11.11 -10.64 28.85
N LEU A 270 -9.93 -11.15 28.53
CA LEU A 270 -9.78 -12.34 27.69
C LEU A 270 -10.34 -13.60 28.35
N LYS A 271 -10.24 -13.75 29.68
CA LYS A 271 -10.91 -14.83 30.42
C LYS A 271 -12.44 -14.70 30.33
N ALA A 272 -12.98 -13.49 30.41
CA ALA A 272 -14.41 -13.23 30.22
C ALA A 272 -14.85 -13.57 28.79
N GLN A 273 -14.08 -13.17 27.77
CA GLN A 273 -14.31 -13.54 26.38
C GLN A 273 -14.31 -15.07 26.19
N ARG A 274 -13.41 -15.80 26.84
CA ARG A 274 -13.37 -17.27 26.75
C ARG A 274 -14.64 -17.90 27.33
N ARG A 275 -15.11 -17.43 28.50
CA ARG A 275 -16.39 -17.89 29.10
C ARG A 275 -17.55 -17.63 28.16
N ARG A 276 -17.68 -16.40 27.63
CA ARG A 276 -18.70 -16.04 26.67
C ARG A 276 -18.66 -16.92 25.41
N GLN A 277 -17.48 -17.21 24.91
CA GLN A 277 -17.31 -18.06 23.73
C GLN A 277 -17.72 -19.51 24.00
N LEU A 278 -17.46 -20.07 25.19
CA LEU A 278 -17.91 -21.39 25.61
C LEU A 278 -19.45 -21.46 25.70
N GLU A 279 -20.11 -20.41 26.23
CA GLU A 279 -21.57 -20.29 26.21
C GLU A 279 -22.13 -20.26 24.79
N MET A 280 -21.52 -19.50 23.90
CA MET A 280 -21.92 -19.47 22.48
C MET A 280 -21.75 -20.84 21.83
N GLN A 281 -20.67 -21.56 22.14
CA GLN A 281 -20.40 -22.90 21.64
C GLN A 281 -21.48 -23.89 22.10
N LEU A 282 -21.85 -23.86 23.37
CA LEU A 282 -22.93 -24.69 23.92
C LEU A 282 -24.28 -24.40 23.23
N ARG A 283 -24.62 -23.13 23.01
CA ARG A 283 -25.85 -22.73 22.32
C ARG A 283 -25.84 -23.12 20.83
N ALA A 284 -24.69 -23.03 20.15
CA ALA A 284 -24.57 -23.37 18.74
C ALA A 284 -24.56 -24.89 18.49
N GLY A 285 -24.14 -25.69 19.48
CA GLY A 285 -24.03 -27.13 19.37
C GLY A 285 -23.23 -27.58 18.15
N PRO A 286 -23.76 -28.52 17.33
CA PRO A 286 -23.06 -29.00 16.13
C PRO A 286 -22.80 -27.96 15.05
N LYS A 287 -23.40 -26.75 15.15
CA LYS A 287 -23.21 -25.65 14.21
C LYS A 287 -22.00 -24.80 14.57
N TRP A 288 -21.32 -25.07 15.67
CA TRP A 288 -20.10 -24.39 16.08
C TRP A 288 -18.93 -24.75 15.15
N ASP A 289 -18.25 -23.73 14.62
CA ASP A 289 -17.20 -23.89 13.62
C ASP A 289 -16.06 -22.90 13.89
N ASN A 290 -15.09 -23.29 14.75
CA ASN A 290 -13.88 -22.51 15.05
C ASN A 290 -12.63 -23.39 14.93
N PRO A 291 -12.29 -23.86 13.71
CA PRO A 291 -11.18 -24.79 13.50
C PRO A 291 -9.80 -24.17 13.80
N HIS A 292 -9.71 -22.85 13.85
CA HIS A 292 -8.46 -22.13 14.10
C HIS A 292 -8.30 -21.68 15.56
N GLY A 293 -9.25 -21.96 16.44
CA GLY A 293 -9.19 -21.52 17.84
C GLY A 293 -9.18 -19.99 18.01
N LEU A 294 -9.89 -19.25 17.14
CA LEU A 294 -9.95 -17.79 17.19
C LEU A 294 -10.56 -17.31 18.51
N VAL A 295 -9.99 -16.23 19.06
CA VAL A 295 -10.48 -15.58 20.29
C VAL A 295 -11.78 -14.82 20.02
N PHE A 296 -11.88 -14.11 18.91
CA PHE A 296 -13.04 -13.30 18.54
C PHE A 296 -13.76 -13.93 17.37
N THR A 297 -14.98 -14.41 17.62
CA THR A 297 -15.81 -15.13 16.65
C THR A 297 -17.24 -14.59 16.66
N ASN A 298 -18.00 -14.93 15.62
CA ASN A 298 -19.44 -14.74 15.66
C ASN A 298 -20.11 -15.84 16.51
N ALA A 299 -21.44 -15.77 16.67
CA ALA A 299 -22.22 -16.71 17.45
C ALA A 299 -22.14 -18.19 17.00
N LYS A 300 -21.60 -18.47 15.82
CA LYS A 300 -21.38 -19.83 15.29
C LYS A 300 -19.92 -20.27 15.34
N GLY A 301 -19.03 -19.49 15.99
CA GLY A 301 -17.60 -19.80 16.07
C GLY A 301 -16.79 -19.33 14.88
N ARG A 302 -17.41 -18.80 13.83
CA ARG A 302 -16.71 -18.39 12.62
C ARG A 302 -16.03 -17.05 12.79
N ASN A 303 -15.00 -16.82 12.00
CA ASN A 303 -14.26 -15.55 11.96
C ASN A 303 -15.17 -14.34 11.72
N LEU A 304 -14.81 -13.22 12.34
CA LEU A 304 -15.39 -11.91 12.06
C LEU A 304 -14.70 -11.27 10.85
N PHE A 305 -15.48 -10.50 10.08
CA PHE A 305 -14.94 -9.69 8.97
C PHE A 305 -14.63 -8.29 9.49
N THR A 306 -13.53 -7.70 9.02
CA THR A 306 -13.16 -6.32 9.36
C THR A 306 -14.29 -5.33 9.09
N GLN A 307 -15.01 -5.50 7.98
CA GLN A 307 -16.15 -4.65 7.64
C GLN A 307 -17.29 -4.77 8.64
N TYR A 308 -17.57 -5.99 9.12
CA TYR A 308 -18.57 -6.25 10.15
C TYR A 308 -18.21 -5.49 11.44
N VAL A 309 -16.97 -5.66 11.92
CA VAL A 309 -16.52 -4.98 13.13
C VAL A 309 -16.58 -3.46 12.98
N ASN A 310 -16.13 -2.91 11.84
CA ASN A 310 -16.19 -1.48 11.59
C ASN A 310 -17.61 -0.92 11.55
N ASN A 311 -18.56 -1.65 10.96
CA ASN A 311 -19.96 -1.23 10.90
C ASN A 311 -20.61 -1.21 12.28
N HIS A 312 -20.42 -2.27 13.08
CA HIS A 312 -20.97 -2.36 14.45
C HIS A 312 -20.26 -1.38 15.39
N PHE A 313 -18.95 -1.17 15.21
CA PHE A 313 -18.21 -0.17 15.96
C PHE A 313 -18.72 1.27 15.69
N ARG A 314 -19.12 1.57 14.45
CA ARG A 314 -19.75 2.86 14.14
C ARG A 314 -21.04 3.06 14.93
N ALA A 315 -21.88 2.03 15.03
CA ALA A 315 -23.09 2.11 15.84
C ALA A 315 -22.80 2.30 17.34
N LEU A 316 -21.71 1.70 17.86
CA LEU A 316 -21.26 1.96 19.24
C LEU A 316 -20.79 3.40 19.45
N VAL A 317 -20.04 3.94 18.49
CA VAL A 317 -19.58 5.33 18.52
C VAL A 317 -20.75 6.30 18.54
N GLU A 318 -21.76 6.05 17.70
CA GLU A 318 -23.01 6.84 17.67
C GLU A 318 -23.77 6.72 19.01
N ALA A 319 -23.91 5.53 19.56
CA ALA A 319 -24.56 5.28 20.85
C ALA A 319 -23.82 5.93 22.04
N ALA A 320 -22.50 6.05 21.95
CA ALA A 320 -21.67 6.74 22.93
C ALA A 320 -21.69 8.30 22.77
N GLY A 321 -22.41 8.83 21.79
CA GLY A 321 -22.43 10.27 21.49
C GLY A 321 -21.11 10.79 20.93
N LEU A 322 -20.31 9.91 20.30
CA LEU A 322 -19.02 10.25 19.72
C LEU A 322 -19.14 10.38 18.20
N GLU A 323 -18.37 11.29 17.61
CA GLU A 323 -18.36 11.48 16.15
C GLU A 323 -16.99 11.26 15.53
N GLY A 324 -16.97 10.66 14.34
CA GLY A 324 -15.77 10.54 13.51
C GLY A 324 -14.71 9.56 14.03
N VAL A 325 -14.98 8.82 15.11
CA VAL A 325 -14.08 7.85 15.71
C VAL A 325 -14.12 6.54 14.91
N ARG A 326 -12.97 6.02 14.56
CA ARG A 326 -12.82 4.74 13.84
C ARG A 326 -12.19 3.70 14.76
N PHE A 327 -12.40 2.44 14.50
CA PHE A 327 -11.79 1.36 15.28
C PHE A 327 -10.25 1.48 15.38
N HIS A 328 -9.59 1.98 14.33
CA HIS A 328 -8.14 2.19 14.34
C HIS A 328 -7.71 3.32 15.31
N ASP A 329 -8.60 4.24 15.64
CA ASP A 329 -8.30 5.35 16.55
C ASP A 329 -8.16 4.88 18.01
N LEU A 330 -8.67 3.67 18.35
CA LEU A 330 -8.39 3.00 19.64
C LEU A 330 -6.90 2.73 19.83
N ARG A 331 -6.19 2.37 18.77
CA ARG A 331 -4.74 2.20 18.80
C ARG A 331 -4.00 3.52 18.99
N HIS A 332 -4.53 4.62 18.43
CA HIS A 332 -3.99 5.95 18.69
C HIS A 332 -4.21 6.35 20.16
N THR A 333 -5.38 6.07 20.70
CA THR A 333 -5.72 6.29 22.11
C THR A 333 -4.82 5.47 23.03
N TYR A 334 -4.58 4.19 22.75
CA TYR A 334 -3.60 3.37 23.48
C TYR A 334 -2.22 4.04 23.50
N THR A 335 -1.74 4.51 22.34
CA THR A 335 -0.42 5.11 22.25
C THR A 335 -0.30 6.35 23.15
N VAL A 336 -1.30 7.23 23.11
CA VAL A 336 -1.33 8.44 23.93
C VAL A 336 -1.39 8.10 25.42
N ASN A 337 -2.25 7.15 25.79
CA ASN A 337 -2.40 6.73 27.18
C ASN A 337 -1.13 6.04 27.72
N ALA A 338 -0.46 5.22 26.91
CA ALA A 338 0.83 4.62 27.27
C ALA A 338 1.92 5.69 27.50
N ILE A 339 1.97 6.72 26.63
CA ILE A 339 2.86 7.87 26.82
C ILE A 339 2.53 8.61 28.13
N ARG A 340 1.24 8.91 28.37
CA ARG A 340 0.78 9.57 29.61
C ARG A 340 1.05 8.73 30.86
N ALA A 341 0.98 7.41 30.75
CA ALA A 341 1.32 6.48 31.83
C ALA A 341 2.84 6.37 32.12
N GLY A 342 3.68 7.00 31.28
CA GLY A 342 5.13 7.04 31.46
C GLY A 342 5.90 5.92 30.75
N ASP A 343 5.27 5.15 29.89
CA ASP A 343 5.95 4.14 29.08
C ASP A 343 6.99 4.81 28.16
N ASP A 344 8.16 4.19 28.06
CA ASP A 344 9.17 4.67 27.12
C ASP A 344 8.75 4.39 25.65
N ILE A 345 9.19 5.28 24.76
CA ILE A 345 8.81 5.23 23.34
C ILE A 345 9.23 3.91 22.66
N LYS A 346 10.31 3.28 23.12
CA LYS A 346 10.80 2.02 22.57
C LYS A 346 9.89 0.87 22.95
N THR A 347 9.44 0.81 24.19
CA THR A 347 8.41 -0.15 24.66
C THR A 347 7.12 0.01 23.88
N ILE A 348 6.62 1.25 23.72
CA ILE A 348 5.43 1.53 22.93
C ILE A 348 5.63 1.08 21.46
N GLN A 349 6.78 1.39 20.86
CA GLN A 349 7.11 0.94 19.50
C GLN A 349 7.06 -0.59 19.38
N CYS A 350 7.65 -1.31 20.34
CA CYS A 350 7.66 -2.76 20.36
C CYS A 350 6.23 -3.32 20.49
N ASN A 351 5.45 -2.81 21.44
CA ASN A 351 4.06 -3.21 21.67
C ASN A 351 3.19 -2.99 20.42
N LEU A 352 3.36 -1.87 19.77
CA LEU A 352 2.62 -1.54 18.55
C LEU A 352 3.15 -2.29 17.31
N GLY A 353 4.39 -2.77 17.30
CA GLY A 353 5.05 -3.32 16.12
C GLY A 353 5.20 -2.27 15.02
N HIS A 354 5.64 -1.05 15.39
CA HIS A 354 6.04 -0.02 14.44
C HIS A 354 7.46 -0.27 13.94
N ALA A 355 7.72 -0.01 12.65
CA ALA A 355 9.03 -0.24 12.06
C ALA A 355 10.11 0.66 12.68
N THR A 356 9.76 1.89 13.07
CA THR A 356 10.69 2.85 13.69
C THR A 356 10.03 3.61 14.85
N ALA A 357 10.83 4.02 15.84
CA ALA A 357 10.39 4.91 16.92
C ALA A 357 10.07 6.31 16.41
N ALA A 358 10.75 6.78 15.37
CA ALA A 358 10.49 8.05 14.70
C ALA A 358 9.02 8.15 14.24
N PHE A 359 8.44 7.07 13.70
CA PHE A 359 7.03 7.06 13.31
C PHE A 359 6.08 7.35 14.49
N THR A 360 6.41 6.89 15.69
CA THR A 360 5.64 7.17 16.91
C THR A 360 5.84 8.62 17.34
N LEU A 361 7.08 9.10 17.34
CA LEU A 361 7.42 10.48 17.70
C LEU A 361 6.84 11.51 16.75
N ASP A 362 6.95 11.31 15.44
CA ASP A 362 6.41 12.22 14.42
C ASP A 362 4.89 12.42 14.56
N ARG A 363 4.20 11.40 15.06
CA ARG A 363 2.74 11.43 15.21
C ARG A 363 2.25 11.99 16.54
N TYR A 364 3.06 11.84 17.60
CA TYR A 364 2.68 12.18 18.97
C TYR A 364 3.65 13.16 19.63
N GLY A 365 4.55 13.78 18.85
CA GLY A 365 5.59 14.69 19.33
C GLY A 365 5.08 15.93 20.06
N HIS A 366 3.83 16.36 19.79
CA HIS A 366 3.19 17.46 20.51
C HIS A 366 2.85 17.11 21.97
N LEU A 367 2.86 15.84 22.36
CA LEU A 367 2.70 15.40 23.76
C LEU A 367 4.01 15.51 24.56
N THR A 368 5.13 15.82 23.90
CA THR A 368 6.45 15.88 24.55
C THR A 368 6.59 17.02 25.56
N ASP A 369 5.76 18.07 25.49
CA ASP A 369 5.85 19.19 26.44
C ASP A 369 5.30 18.80 27.82
N SER A 370 4.21 18.04 27.91
CA SER A 370 3.76 17.46 29.18
C SER A 370 4.78 16.46 29.73
N MET A 371 5.37 15.64 28.86
CA MET A 371 6.43 14.70 29.28
C MET A 371 7.68 15.39 29.82
N ARG A 372 8.02 16.58 29.33
CA ARG A 372 9.14 17.38 29.89
C ARG A 372 8.86 17.84 31.31
N GLN A 373 7.63 18.30 31.58
CA GLN A 373 7.20 18.69 32.90
C GLN A 373 7.19 17.51 33.88
N ASP A 374 6.63 16.36 33.44
CA ASP A 374 6.61 15.14 34.24
C ASP A 374 8.03 14.58 34.46
N SER A 375 8.92 14.72 33.47
CA SER A 375 10.33 14.35 33.63
C SER A 375 11.05 15.22 34.64
N ALA A 376 10.78 16.53 34.63
CA ALA A 376 11.33 17.46 35.63
C ALA A 376 10.84 17.12 37.03
N ALA A 377 9.54 16.81 37.19
CA ALA A 377 8.97 16.39 38.46
C ALA A 377 9.60 15.09 39.00
N ARG A 378 9.72 14.07 38.13
CA ARG A 378 10.41 12.81 38.50
C ARG A 378 11.89 13.02 38.89
N MET A 379 12.58 13.94 38.21
CA MET A 379 13.98 14.27 38.56
C MET A 379 14.02 15.01 39.89
N GLU A 380 13.09 15.90 40.16
CA GLU A 380 12.97 16.58 41.45
C GLU A 380 12.76 15.58 42.60
N ASP A 381 11.86 14.61 42.44
CA ASP A 381 11.60 13.54 43.40
C ASP A 381 12.83 12.66 43.60
N PHE A 382 13.59 12.33 42.55
CA PHE A 382 14.82 11.60 42.61
C PHE A 382 15.88 12.39 43.39
N ILE A 383 16.04 13.69 43.13
CA ILE A 383 16.98 14.57 43.83
C ILE A 383 16.63 14.61 45.32
N LYS A 384 15.36 14.83 45.68
CA LYS A 384 14.91 14.85 47.07
C LYS A 384 15.20 13.54 47.79
N SER A 385 14.87 12.42 47.15
CA SER A 385 15.12 11.09 47.71
C SER A 385 16.60 10.79 47.89
N THR A 386 17.46 11.32 46.99
CA THR A 386 18.91 11.07 47.02
C THR A 386 19.63 11.99 48.02
N LEU A 387 19.16 13.22 48.16
CA LEU A 387 19.75 14.23 49.04
C LEU A 387 19.13 14.26 50.44
N GLY A 388 18.05 13.49 50.68
CA GLY A 388 17.35 13.44 51.95
C GLY A 388 16.61 14.76 52.30
N LEU A 389 16.14 15.47 51.25
CA LEU A 389 15.42 16.74 51.34
C LEU A 389 13.92 16.54 51.47
#